data_4cfd8277e4d9f52e60c07e1d2cca1b33
#
_entry.id   4cfd8277e4d9f52e60c07e1d2cca1b33
#
_cell.length_a   1.000
_cell.length_b   1.000
_cell.length_c   1.000
_cell.angle_alpha   90.00
_cell.angle_beta   90.00
_cell.angle_gamma   90.00
#
_symmetry.space_group_name_H-M   'P 1'
#
loop_
_entity.id
_entity.type
_entity.pdbx_description
1 polymer ?
#
loop_
_entity_poly.entity_id
_entity_poly.type
_entity_poly.pdbx_seq_one_letter_code
_entity_poly.pdbx_strand_id
1 'polypeptide(L)'
;VAVFGADTDVSPYDSGSYASSTTYITGMAVVKACNELKKQICTIAADLMGCEEDAVEFAGTCVRRIDTQQTVSLTDIAYKAQVNNTVPAETTQTHTSPVSPPPYMVGMVEIELDKLTGKVDILDYMAVVDCGIPINPNLARIQTEGGIVQGIGHTLMENVTYDRNGRPAESSFMQYKVPTRQDMGRLKVEFEHSYEPTGPFGAKSIGEIVINTPGPA
;
A
#
# COMPACT_ATOMS: atom_id res chain seq x y z
N VAL A 1 -21.11 0.32 -4.36
CA VAL A 1 -20.49 -0.63 -3.42
C VAL A 1 -20.12 0.12 -2.16
N ALA A 2 -20.56 -0.34 -0.99
CA ALA A 2 -20.10 0.14 0.31
C ALA A 2 -18.92 -0.74 0.75
N VAL A 3 -17.89 -0.11 1.34
CA VAL A 3 -16.72 -0.80 1.86
C VAL A 3 -16.57 -0.46 3.33
N PHE A 4 -16.47 -1.49 4.16
CA PHE A 4 -16.22 -1.37 5.57
C PHE A 4 -14.83 -1.95 5.88
N GLY A 5 -13.97 -1.10 6.36
CA GLY A 5 -12.63 -1.46 6.82
C GLY A 5 -12.23 -0.51 7.94
N ALA A 6 -11.44 -0.93 8.88
CA ALA A 6 -11.03 -0.14 10.05
C ALA A 6 -12.20 0.30 10.99
N ASP A 7 -13.27 -0.47 11.00
CA ASP A 7 -14.37 -0.34 11.95
C ASP A 7 -14.39 -1.58 12.84
N THR A 8 -14.07 -1.43 14.12
CA THR A 8 -13.91 -2.54 15.07
C THR A 8 -15.20 -3.29 15.38
N ASP A 9 -16.36 -2.74 15.06
CA ASP A 9 -17.65 -3.39 15.28
C ASP A 9 -18.01 -4.37 14.15
N VAL A 10 -17.45 -4.17 12.94
CA VAL A 10 -17.82 -4.96 11.76
C VAL A 10 -16.63 -5.58 11.01
N SER A 11 -15.43 -5.03 11.18
CA SER A 11 -14.24 -5.56 10.51
C SER A 11 -13.67 -6.77 11.27
N PRO A 12 -13.16 -7.78 10.56
CA PRO A 12 -12.38 -8.83 11.19
C PRO A 12 -11.13 -8.30 11.89
N TYR A 13 -10.57 -9.10 12.81
CA TYR A 13 -9.33 -8.76 13.48
C TYR A 13 -8.20 -8.49 12.47
N ASP A 14 -7.50 -7.38 12.67
CA ASP A 14 -6.28 -7.00 11.97
C ASP A 14 -5.16 -6.82 13.00
N SER A 15 -4.04 -7.49 12.80
CA SER A 15 -2.88 -7.41 13.70
C SER A 15 -2.11 -6.08 13.59
N GLY A 16 -2.51 -5.21 12.69
CA GLY A 16 -1.87 -3.94 12.41
C GLY A 16 -0.83 -4.01 11.28
N SER A 17 -0.31 -2.85 10.88
CA SER A 17 0.71 -2.73 9.86
C SER A 17 2.10 -2.83 10.49
N TYR A 18 2.73 -3.97 10.38
CA TYR A 18 4.13 -4.21 10.75
C TYR A 18 4.89 -4.74 9.52
N ALA A 19 6.20 -4.56 9.48
CA ALA A 19 7.02 -4.83 8.29
C ALA A 19 6.44 -4.18 7.02
N SER A 20 5.68 -3.09 7.19
CA SER A 20 5.02 -2.32 6.12
C SER A 20 4.09 -3.15 5.22
N SER A 21 3.48 -4.18 5.76
CA SER A 21 2.77 -5.22 5.01
C SER A 21 1.34 -4.88 4.62
N THR A 22 0.82 -3.68 4.94
CA THR A 22 -0.59 -3.32 4.70
C THR A 22 -0.99 -3.52 3.23
N THR A 23 -0.24 -2.97 2.28
CA THR A 23 -0.55 -3.16 0.85
C THR A 23 -0.52 -4.64 0.47
N TYR A 24 0.44 -5.39 0.96
CA TYR A 24 0.61 -6.80 0.65
C TYR A 24 -0.48 -7.67 1.28
N ILE A 25 -0.75 -7.54 2.59
CA ILE A 25 -1.70 -8.37 3.33
C ILE A 25 -3.15 -7.90 3.13
N THR A 26 -3.45 -6.65 3.50
CA THR A 26 -4.80 -6.10 3.39
C THR A 26 -5.23 -5.98 1.93
N GLY A 27 -4.29 -5.64 1.03
CA GLY A 27 -4.55 -5.64 -0.41
C GLY A 27 -5.00 -7.00 -0.93
N MET A 28 -4.43 -8.11 -0.46
CA MET A 28 -4.89 -9.46 -0.84
C MET A 28 -6.27 -9.79 -0.25
N ALA A 29 -6.58 -9.33 0.95
CA ALA A 29 -7.95 -9.49 1.50
C ALA A 29 -8.98 -8.75 0.62
N VAL A 30 -8.65 -7.53 0.17
CA VAL A 30 -9.49 -6.77 -0.77
C VAL A 30 -9.64 -7.50 -2.10
N VAL A 31 -8.57 -8.05 -2.68
CA VAL A 31 -8.64 -8.83 -3.92
C VAL A 31 -9.57 -10.04 -3.77
N LYS A 32 -9.45 -10.78 -2.65
CA LYS A 32 -10.35 -11.92 -2.35
C LYS A 32 -11.79 -11.46 -2.23
N ALA A 33 -12.05 -10.39 -1.49
CA ALA A 33 -13.39 -9.84 -1.33
C ALA A 33 -14.01 -9.41 -2.67
N CYS A 34 -13.24 -8.69 -3.49
CA CYS A 34 -13.69 -8.26 -4.81
C CYS A 34 -13.99 -9.44 -5.74
N ASN A 35 -13.18 -10.49 -5.71
CA ASN A 35 -13.40 -11.67 -6.54
C ASN A 35 -14.65 -12.45 -6.10
N GLU A 36 -14.84 -12.62 -4.80
CA GLU A 36 -16.04 -13.27 -4.26
C GLU A 36 -17.30 -12.45 -4.57
N LEU A 37 -17.25 -11.13 -4.37
CA LEU A 37 -18.36 -10.25 -4.70
C LEU A 37 -18.70 -10.28 -6.20
N LYS A 38 -17.70 -10.28 -7.08
CA LYS A 38 -17.92 -10.44 -8.53
C LYS A 38 -18.62 -11.74 -8.86
N LYS A 39 -18.23 -12.84 -8.22
CA LYS A 39 -18.88 -14.14 -8.40
C LYS A 39 -20.35 -14.08 -8.02
N GLN A 40 -20.68 -13.56 -6.84
CA GLN A 40 -22.06 -13.41 -6.38
C GLN A 40 -22.90 -12.53 -7.34
N ILE A 41 -22.31 -11.42 -7.82
CA ILE A 41 -22.94 -10.53 -8.81
C ILE A 41 -23.22 -11.27 -10.11
N CYS A 42 -22.28 -12.10 -10.61
CA CYS A 42 -22.48 -12.90 -11.81
C CYS A 42 -23.56 -13.97 -11.63
N THR A 43 -23.59 -14.65 -10.49
CA THR A 43 -24.65 -15.62 -10.16
C THR A 43 -26.04 -14.98 -10.23
N ILE A 44 -26.24 -13.82 -9.60
CA ILE A 44 -27.53 -13.10 -9.64
C ILE A 44 -27.89 -12.65 -11.05
N ALA A 45 -26.88 -12.18 -11.81
CA ALA A 45 -27.09 -11.74 -13.19
C ALA A 45 -27.47 -12.92 -14.13
N ALA A 46 -26.85 -14.07 -13.95
CA ALA A 46 -27.16 -15.29 -14.70
C ALA A 46 -28.60 -15.73 -14.45
N ASP A 47 -29.07 -15.70 -13.21
CA ASP A 47 -30.51 -15.96 -12.88
C ASP A 47 -31.44 -14.94 -13.55
N LEU A 48 -31.10 -13.65 -13.56
CA LEU A 48 -31.84 -12.61 -14.25
C LEU A 48 -31.92 -12.81 -15.77
N MET A 49 -30.87 -13.32 -16.38
CA MET A 49 -30.76 -13.57 -17.82
C MET A 49 -31.25 -14.97 -18.23
N GLY A 50 -31.55 -15.84 -17.26
CA GLY A 50 -31.97 -17.23 -17.52
C GLY A 50 -30.89 -18.07 -18.22
N CYS A 51 -29.62 -17.94 -17.73
CA CYS A 51 -28.49 -18.68 -18.28
C CYS A 51 -27.56 -19.18 -17.16
N GLU A 52 -26.60 -20.01 -17.53
CA GLU A 52 -25.57 -20.52 -16.58
C GLU A 52 -24.56 -19.45 -16.19
N GLU A 53 -23.92 -19.62 -15.04
CA GLU A 53 -22.95 -18.64 -14.51
C GLU A 53 -21.71 -18.45 -15.41
N ASP A 54 -21.29 -19.47 -16.12
CA ASP A 54 -20.17 -19.45 -17.06
C ASP A 54 -20.49 -18.72 -18.38
N ALA A 55 -21.77 -18.46 -18.63
CA ALA A 55 -22.22 -17.69 -19.80
C ALA A 55 -22.17 -16.18 -19.59
N VAL A 56 -21.79 -15.69 -18.42
CA VAL A 56 -21.75 -14.26 -18.11
C VAL A 56 -20.35 -13.80 -17.66
N GLU A 57 -20.06 -12.54 -17.89
CA GLU A 57 -18.82 -11.90 -17.41
C GLU A 57 -19.10 -10.54 -16.76
N PHE A 58 -18.35 -10.21 -15.72
CA PHE A 58 -18.39 -8.90 -15.07
C PHE A 58 -17.65 -7.86 -15.92
N ALA A 59 -18.37 -6.86 -16.43
CA ALA A 59 -17.84 -5.82 -17.33
C ALA A 59 -17.70 -4.44 -16.66
N GLY A 60 -17.36 -4.41 -15.36
CA GLY A 60 -17.12 -3.18 -14.58
C GLY A 60 -18.40 -2.55 -14.05
N THR A 61 -19.24 -1.96 -14.88
CA THR A 61 -20.51 -1.30 -14.49
C THR A 61 -21.75 -2.15 -14.73
N CYS A 62 -21.60 -3.29 -15.36
CA CYS A 62 -22.67 -4.23 -15.68
C CYS A 62 -22.12 -5.66 -15.72
N VAL A 63 -23.03 -6.62 -15.82
CA VAL A 63 -22.71 -7.99 -16.21
C VAL A 63 -23.22 -8.22 -17.62
N ARG A 64 -22.42 -8.85 -18.44
CA ARG A 64 -22.68 -9.09 -19.84
C ARG A 64 -22.75 -10.59 -20.12
N ARG A 65 -23.74 -11.00 -20.87
CA ARG A 65 -23.83 -12.36 -21.41
C ARG A 65 -22.91 -12.49 -22.61
N ILE A 66 -22.07 -13.52 -22.63
CA ILE A 66 -20.96 -13.65 -23.59
C ILE A 66 -21.47 -13.89 -25.03
N ASP A 67 -22.49 -14.74 -25.19
CA ASP A 67 -23.00 -15.17 -26.49
C ASP A 67 -23.91 -14.10 -27.17
N THR A 68 -24.78 -13.46 -26.41
CA THR A 68 -25.77 -12.50 -26.93
C THR A 68 -25.38 -11.03 -26.77
N GLN A 69 -24.33 -10.74 -25.99
CA GLN A 69 -23.94 -9.39 -25.58
C GLN A 69 -25.03 -8.63 -24.79
N GLN A 70 -26.08 -9.32 -24.34
CA GLN A 70 -27.07 -8.74 -23.43
C GLN A 70 -26.39 -8.30 -22.13
N THR A 71 -26.80 -7.15 -21.59
CA THR A 71 -26.26 -6.61 -20.35
C THR A 71 -27.34 -6.41 -19.29
N VAL A 72 -26.96 -6.59 -18.02
CA VAL A 72 -27.76 -6.24 -16.84
C VAL A 72 -26.95 -5.28 -15.98
N SER A 73 -27.60 -4.20 -15.55
CA SER A 73 -26.95 -3.19 -14.72
C SER A 73 -26.73 -3.69 -13.29
N LEU A 74 -25.73 -3.14 -12.60
CA LEU A 74 -25.53 -3.42 -11.17
C LEU A 74 -26.73 -2.98 -10.32
N THR A 75 -27.49 -1.99 -10.75
CA THR A 75 -28.71 -1.53 -10.08
C THR A 75 -29.81 -2.61 -10.14
N ASP A 76 -30.03 -3.22 -11.30
CA ASP A 76 -31.03 -4.29 -11.46
C ASP A 76 -30.65 -5.54 -10.67
N ILE A 77 -29.33 -5.86 -10.66
CA ILE A 77 -28.79 -6.98 -9.88
C ILE A 77 -29.01 -6.73 -8.37
N ALA A 78 -28.69 -5.53 -7.88
CA ALA A 78 -28.89 -5.17 -6.49
C ALA A 78 -30.39 -5.18 -6.10
N TYR A 79 -31.25 -4.67 -6.97
CA TYR A 79 -32.71 -4.73 -6.77
C TYR A 79 -33.24 -6.16 -6.69
N LYS A 80 -32.79 -7.03 -7.59
CA LYS A 80 -33.14 -8.47 -7.59
C LYS A 80 -32.70 -9.15 -6.29
N ALA A 81 -31.48 -8.91 -5.85
CA ALA A 81 -30.94 -9.46 -4.61
C ALA A 81 -31.78 -9.03 -3.39
N GLN A 82 -32.21 -7.76 -3.35
CA GLN A 82 -33.00 -7.22 -2.25
C GLN A 82 -34.43 -7.73 -2.23
N VAL A 83 -35.13 -7.80 -3.39
CA VAL A 83 -36.55 -8.12 -3.46
C VAL A 83 -36.82 -9.61 -3.32
N ASN A 84 -35.96 -10.47 -3.84
CA ASN A 84 -36.17 -11.90 -3.81
C ASN A 84 -35.68 -12.61 -2.54
N ASN A 85 -35.30 -11.85 -1.54
CA ASN A 85 -34.74 -12.38 -0.29
C ASN A 85 -33.55 -13.35 -0.53
N THR A 86 -32.91 -13.25 -1.68
CA THR A 86 -31.63 -13.90 -1.94
C THR A 86 -30.56 -13.21 -1.09
N VAL A 87 -29.51 -13.93 -0.76
CA VAL A 87 -28.39 -13.38 0.02
C VAL A 87 -27.94 -12.09 -0.62
N PRO A 88 -27.88 -10.96 0.11
CA PRO A 88 -27.35 -9.74 -0.45
C PRO A 88 -25.92 -9.99 -0.96
N ALA A 89 -25.55 -9.32 -2.04
CA ALA A 89 -24.20 -9.43 -2.58
C ALA A 89 -23.23 -8.74 -1.61
N GLU A 90 -22.75 -9.49 -0.63
CA GLU A 90 -21.80 -9.02 0.38
C GLU A 90 -20.78 -10.13 0.71
N THR A 91 -19.63 -9.72 1.13
CA THR A 91 -18.56 -10.62 1.55
C THR A 91 -17.65 -9.98 2.56
N THR A 92 -17.19 -10.75 3.52
CA THR A 92 -16.13 -10.40 4.45
C THR A 92 -14.97 -11.35 4.24
N GLN A 93 -13.78 -10.83 3.99
CA GLN A 93 -12.60 -11.62 3.70
C GLN A 93 -11.43 -11.22 4.57
N THR A 94 -10.61 -12.21 4.91
CA THR A 94 -9.34 -12.04 5.60
C THR A 94 -8.22 -12.64 4.77
N HIS A 95 -6.99 -12.20 5.03
CA HIS A 95 -5.82 -12.79 4.42
C HIS A 95 -4.68 -12.92 5.43
N THR A 96 -4.11 -14.11 5.48
CA THR A 96 -2.83 -14.38 6.15
C THR A 96 -1.89 -14.94 5.10
N SER A 97 -0.75 -14.29 4.91
CA SER A 97 0.24 -14.78 3.95
C SER A 97 1.10 -15.88 4.57
N PRO A 98 1.32 -17.00 3.86
CA PRO A 98 2.25 -18.04 4.30
C PRO A 98 3.72 -17.65 4.14
N VAL A 99 3.99 -16.58 3.40
CA VAL A 99 5.33 -16.08 3.09
C VAL A 99 5.41 -14.58 3.36
N SER A 100 6.62 -14.07 3.55
CA SER A 100 6.91 -12.64 3.67
C SER A 100 7.99 -12.29 2.64
N PRO A 101 7.60 -11.97 1.39
CA PRO A 101 8.55 -11.67 0.34
C PRO A 101 9.32 -10.39 0.67
N PRO A 102 10.65 -10.44 0.71
CA PRO A 102 11.44 -9.27 1.07
C PRO A 102 11.40 -8.22 -0.05
N PRO A 103 11.13 -6.95 0.26
CA PRO A 103 11.45 -5.86 -0.62
C PRO A 103 12.96 -5.57 -0.57
N TYR A 104 13.50 -4.92 -1.61
CA TYR A 104 14.90 -4.53 -1.66
C TYR A 104 15.03 -3.07 -2.05
N MET A 105 16.09 -2.44 -1.59
CA MET A 105 16.44 -1.08 -1.99
C MET A 105 17.95 -0.91 -2.06
N VAL A 106 18.41 -0.19 -3.08
CA VAL A 106 19.76 0.33 -3.19
C VAL A 106 19.69 1.84 -3.17
N GLY A 107 20.46 2.46 -2.27
CA GLY A 107 20.61 3.91 -2.17
C GLY A 107 22.03 4.33 -2.52
N MET A 108 22.15 5.47 -3.22
CA MET A 108 23.41 6.14 -3.50
C MET A 108 23.28 7.61 -3.16
N VAL A 109 24.29 8.18 -2.52
CA VAL A 109 24.29 9.57 -2.12
C VAL A 109 25.55 10.29 -2.60
N GLU A 110 25.39 11.53 -3.04
CA GLU A 110 26.46 12.48 -3.26
C GLU A 110 26.40 13.53 -2.15
N ILE A 111 27.50 13.72 -1.45
CA ILE A 111 27.60 14.65 -0.32
C ILE A 111 28.76 15.63 -0.49
N GLU A 112 28.61 16.80 0.12
CA GLU A 112 29.70 17.73 0.39
C GLU A 112 30.00 17.74 1.89
N LEU A 113 31.24 17.47 2.26
CA LEU A 113 31.70 17.43 3.65
C LEU A 113 32.66 18.59 3.96
N ASP A 114 32.25 19.47 4.86
CA ASP A 114 33.18 20.41 5.48
C ASP A 114 34.05 19.69 6.54
N LYS A 115 35.30 19.46 6.20
CA LYS A 115 36.26 18.74 7.06
C LYS A 115 36.62 19.48 8.37
N LEU A 116 36.38 20.80 8.46
CA LEU A 116 36.64 21.56 9.65
C LEU A 116 35.51 21.49 10.67
N THR A 117 34.29 21.53 10.21
CA THR A 117 33.09 21.53 11.05
C THR A 117 32.41 20.16 11.16
N GLY A 118 32.71 19.25 10.23
CA GLY A 118 32.00 17.97 10.11
C GLY A 118 30.61 18.11 9.49
N LYS A 119 30.24 19.29 8.98
CA LYS A 119 28.94 19.49 8.34
C LYS A 119 28.86 18.69 7.05
N VAL A 120 27.74 17.96 6.87
CA VAL A 120 27.42 17.21 5.67
C VAL A 120 26.26 17.91 4.98
N ASP A 121 26.44 18.26 3.70
CA ASP A 121 25.38 18.73 2.82
C ASP A 121 25.09 17.66 1.76
N ILE A 122 23.82 17.26 1.62
CA ILE A 122 23.39 16.27 0.64
C ILE A 122 23.13 16.98 -0.67
N LEU A 123 23.86 16.60 -1.71
CA LEU A 123 23.72 17.18 -3.05
C LEU A 123 22.71 16.40 -3.90
N ASP A 124 22.81 15.09 -3.89
CA ASP A 124 21.94 14.19 -4.66
C ASP A 124 21.75 12.87 -3.92
N TYR A 125 20.54 12.33 -3.97
CA TYR A 125 20.23 10.99 -3.47
C TYR A 125 19.43 10.23 -4.51
N MET A 126 19.92 9.08 -4.92
CA MET A 126 19.27 8.19 -5.87
C MET A 126 18.93 6.86 -5.20
N ALA A 127 17.71 6.39 -5.41
CA ALA A 127 17.22 5.12 -4.91
C ALA A 127 16.62 4.28 -6.04
N VAL A 128 16.92 2.98 -6.00
CA VAL A 128 16.20 1.97 -6.79
C VAL A 128 15.53 1.01 -5.82
N VAL A 129 14.22 0.86 -5.94
CA VAL A 129 13.38 0.10 -5.01
C VAL A 129 12.69 -1.05 -5.73
N ASP A 130 12.83 -2.24 -5.19
CA ASP A 130 12.02 -3.40 -5.54
C ASP A 130 10.92 -3.58 -4.49
N CYS A 131 9.73 -3.07 -4.78
CA CYS A 131 8.51 -3.30 -4.03
C CYS A 131 7.51 -4.19 -4.79
N GLY A 132 8.00 -5.03 -5.68
CA GLY A 132 7.17 -5.75 -6.63
C GLY A 132 6.64 -4.82 -7.72
N ILE A 133 5.41 -5.04 -8.15
CA ILE A 133 4.73 -4.12 -9.05
C ILE A 133 4.05 -3.01 -8.22
N PRO A 134 4.46 -1.75 -8.34
CA PRO A 134 3.82 -0.65 -7.60
C PRO A 134 2.35 -0.50 -8.01
N ILE A 135 1.43 -0.67 -7.06
CA ILE A 135 -0.02 -0.49 -7.30
C ILE A 135 -0.33 0.94 -7.78
N ASN A 136 0.33 1.91 -7.16
CA ASN A 136 0.29 3.30 -7.58
C ASN A 136 1.72 3.86 -7.55
N PRO A 137 2.38 4.00 -8.73
CA PRO A 137 3.77 4.45 -8.81
C PRO A 137 4.02 5.82 -8.19
N ASN A 138 3.06 6.75 -8.27
CA ASN A 138 3.21 8.07 -7.68
C ASN A 138 3.18 8.02 -6.15
N LEU A 139 2.26 7.27 -5.56
CA LEU A 139 2.21 7.09 -4.11
C LEU A 139 3.41 6.30 -3.59
N ALA A 140 3.85 5.28 -4.32
CA ALA A 140 5.05 4.51 -3.99
C ALA A 140 6.31 5.42 -3.99
N ARG A 141 6.44 6.31 -4.98
CA ARG A 141 7.53 7.29 -5.04
C ARG A 141 7.50 8.25 -3.85
N ILE A 142 6.34 8.82 -3.52
CA ILE A 142 6.18 9.73 -2.37
C ILE A 142 6.54 9.00 -1.07
N GLN A 143 6.11 7.75 -0.89
CA GLN A 143 6.47 6.94 0.27
C GLN A 143 7.99 6.73 0.35
N THR A 144 8.63 6.44 -0.77
CA THR A 144 10.09 6.25 -0.84
C THR A 144 10.84 7.54 -0.51
N GLU A 145 10.48 8.65 -1.14
CA GLU A 145 11.10 9.96 -0.88
C GLU A 145 10.95 10.35 0.59
N GLY A 146 9.75 10.15 1.17
CA GLY A 146 9.49 10.43 2.58
C GLY A 146 10.33 9.56 3.53
N GLY A 147 10.50 8.28 3.25
CA GLY A 147 11.34 7.39 4.05
C GLY A 147 12.83 7.69 3.93
N ILE A 148 13.32 8.08 2.76
CA ILE A 148 14.70 8.55 2.58
C ILE A 148 14.95 9.78 3.44
N VAL A 149 14.07 10.78 3.40
CA VAL A 149 14.18 12.00 4.22
C VAL A 149 14.19 11.67 5.70
N GLN A 150 13.33 10.74 6.14
CA GLN A 150 13.32 10.28 7.53
C GLN A 150 14.65 9.59 7.90
N GLY A 151 15.19 8.72 7.04
CA GLY A 151 16.48 8.06 7.27
C GLY A 151 17.66 9.05 7.34
N ILE A 152 17.65 10.09 6.50
CA ILE A 152 18.62 11.18 6.55
C ILE A 152 18.50 11.95 7.88
N GLY A 153 17.27 12.23 8.32
CA GLY A 153 17.02 12.87 9.61
C GLY A 153 17.62 12.07 10.77
N HIS A 154 17.35 10.77 10.83
CA HIS A 154 17.91 9.88 11.84
C HIS A 154 19.45 9.83 11.82
N THR A 155 20.05 9.97 10.65
CA THR A 155 21.51 9.86 10.49
C THR A 155 22.22 11.15 10.84
N LEU A 156 21.69 12.31 10.46
CA LEU A 156 22.41 13.57 10.48
C LEU A 156 21.88 14.62 11.47
N MET A 157 20.63 14.54 11.91
CA MET A 157 19.95 15.64 12.60
C MET A 157 19.25 15.25 13.88
N GLU A 158 18.53 14.13 13.88
CA GLU A 158 17.64 13.76 14.96
C GLU A 158 18.43 13.12 16.12
N ASN A 159 18.32 13.72 17.29
CA ASN A 159 18.98 13.24 18.49
C ASN A 159 18.04 13.45 19.69
N VAL A 160 17.94 12.46 20.56
CA VAL A 160 17.18 12.54 21.81
C VAL A 160 18.11 12.25 22.96
N THR A 161 18.29 13.26 23.83
CA THR A 161 19.06 13.11 25.06
C THR A 161 18.16 13.21 26.28
N TYR A 162 18.59 12.66 27.39
CA TYR A 162 17.82 12.64 28.62
C TYR A 162 18.61 13.26 29.77
N ASP A 163 17.93 14.04 30.61
CA ASP A 163 18.47 14.53 31.86
C ASP A 163 18.61 13.39 32.91
N ARG A 164 19.14 13.74 34.10
CA ARG A 164 19.34 12.76 35.20
C ARG A 164 18.02 12.16 35.74
N ASN A 165 16.88 12.79 35.43
CA ASN A 165 15.55 12.35 35.84
C ASN A 165 14.80 11.60 34.75
N GLY A 166 15.45 11.31 33.61
CA GLY A 166 14.83 10.64 32.47
C GLY A 166 13.92 11.52 31.62
N ARG A 167 14.05 12.86 31.71
CA ARG A 167 13.25 13.77 30.89
C ARG A 167 14.01 14.08 29.60
N PRO A 168 13.33 14.06 28.44
CA PRO A 168 13.96 14.41 27.18
C PRO A 168 14.33 15.89 27.15
N ALA A 169 15.57 16.20 26.73
CA ALA A 169 16.04 17.56 26.57
C ALA A 169 15.42 18.22 25.32
N GLU A 170 15.24 17.42 24.26
CA GLU A 170 14.63 17.83 23.00
C GLU A 170 13.10 17.66 23.04
N SER A 171 12.43 18.51 23.82
CA SER A 171 10.99 18.40 24.10
C SER A 171 10.09 19.18 23.12
N SER A 172 10.67 19.86 22.14
CA SER A 172 9.94 20.60 21.12
C SER A 172 10.68 20.61 19.79
N PHE A 173 10.02 20.96 18.69
CA PHE A 173 10.67 21.13 17.38
C PHE A 173 11.70 22.27 17.30
N MET A 174 11.82 23.08 18.34
CA MET A 174 12.93 24.03 18.45
C MET A 174 14.25 23.33 18.80
N GLN A 175 14.19 22.24 19.54
CA GLN A 175 15.36 21.43 19.94
C GLN A 175 15.51 20.19 19.10
N TYR A 176 14.41 19.42 18.92
CA TYR A 176 14.40 18.23 18.07
C TYR A 176 14.34 18.64 16.60
N LYS A 177 15.40 18.38 15.87
CA LYS A 177 15.56 18.81 14.48
C LYS A 177 15.14 17.70 13.54
N VAL A 178 14.13 17.98 12.71
CA VAL A 178 13.77 17.13 11.57
C VAL A 178 14.23 17.81 10.27
N PRO A 179 14.56 17.02 9.23
CA PRO A 179 14.95 17.59 7.95
C PRO A 179 13.85 18.45 7.34
N THR A 180 14.26 19.55 6.72
CA THR A 180 13.39 20.39 5.90
C THR A 180 13.75 20.23 4.42
N ARG A 181 12.96 20.81 3.52
CA ARG A 181 13.27 20.78 2.08
C ARG A 181 14.61 21.44 1.75
N GLN A 182 15.12 22.33 2.59
CA GLN A 182 16.41 23.00 2.40
C GLN A 182 17.61 22.11 2.74
N ASP A 183 17.38 21.09 3.58
CA ASP A 183 18.41 20.14 4.00
C ASP A 183 18.57 18.98 3.01
N MET A 184 17.68 18.90 2.03
CA MET A 184 17.67 17.85 1.02
C MET A 184 18.16 18.39 -0.32
N GLY A 185 19.09 17.69 -0.93
CA GLY A 185 19.44 17.84 -2.32
C GLY A 185 18.36 17.33 -3.26
N ARG A 186 18.74 16.85 -4.43
CA ARG A 186 17.81 16.20 -5.35
C ARG A 186 17.55 14.77 -4.88
N LEU A 187 16.28 14.36 -4.89
CA LEU A 187 15.88 12.97 -4.67
C LEU A 187 15.41 12.38 -5.98
N LYS A 188 15.95 11.23 -6.36
CA LYS A 188 15.55 10.47 -7.52
C LYS A 188 15.20 9.04 -7.10
N VAL A 189 13.99 8.59 -7.45
CA VAL A 189 13.49 7.26 -7.14
C VAL A 189 13.10 6.56 -8.43
N GLU A 190 13.62 5.35 -8.61
CA GLU A 190 13.26 4.42 -9.67
C GLU A 190 12.76 3.11 -9.05
N PHE A 191 11.94 2.37 -9.79
CA PHE A 191 11.41 1.09 -9.35
C PHE A 191 11.92 -0.04 -10.25
N GLU A 192 12.40 -1.11 -9.61
CA GLU A 192 12.58 -2.39 -10.27
C GLU A 192 11.26 -3.16 -10.22
N HIS A 193 10.82 -3.70 -11.34
CA HIS A 193 9.54 -4.39 -11.47
C HIS A 193 9.74 -5.90 -11.35
N SER A 194 9.71 -6.43 -10.14
CA SER A 194 9.70 -7.85 -9.86
C SER A 194 8.28 -8.29 -9.47
N TYR A 195 7.67 -9.15 -10.26
CA TYR A 195 6.31 -9.64 -9.97
C TYR A 195 6.30 -10.60 -8.78
N GLU A 196 5.57 -10.27 -7.71
CA GLU A 196 5.39 -11.14 -6.56
C GLU A 196 4.05 -11.90 -6.67
N PRO A 197 4.08 -13.21 -6.94
CA PRO A 197 2.84 -13.97 -7.20
C PRO A 197 1.92 -14.10 -5.98
N THR A 198 2.44 -13.91 -4.77
CA THR A 198 1.65 -14.00 -3.54
C THR A 198 1.07 -12.65 -3.09
N GLY A 199 1.45 -11.56 -3.76
CA GLY A 199 0.97 -10.22 -3.46
C GLY A 199 -0.14 -9.74 -4.39
N PRO A 200 -0.92 -8.73 -4.00
CA PRO A 200 -1.97 -8.17 -4.82
C PRO A 200 -1.36 -7.53 -6.07
N PHE A 201 -1.74 -8.03 -7.25
CA PHE A 201 -1.25 -7.56 -8.55
C PHE A 201 0.28 -7.54 -8.68
N GLY A 202 0.97 -8.39 -7.92
CA GLY A 202 2.43 -8.50 -7.95
C GLY A 202 3.17 -7.55 -7.00
N ALA A 203 2.48 -6.87 -6.08
CA ALA A 203 3.09 -5.94 -5.14
C ALA A 203 3.74 -6.64 -3.94
N LYS A 204 4.78 -6.01 -3.38
CA LYS A 204 5.39 -6.30 -2.08
C LYS A 204 5.18 -5.11 -1.12
N SER A 205 5.77 -5.20 0.07
CA SER A 205 5.89 -4.09 1.01
C SER A 205 6.83 -2.99 0.50
N ILE A 206 6.69 -1.74 0.97
CA ILE A 206 7.56 -0.63 0.57
C ILE A 206 7.93 0.31 1.73
N GLY A 207 7.14 0.40 2.80
CA GLY A 207 7.25 1.51 3.77
C GLY A 207 8.56 1.57 4.54
N GLU A 208 9.01 0.49 5.17
CA GLU A 208 10.17 0.51 6.09
C GLU A 208 11.51 0.33 5.38
N ILE A 209 11.55 -0.35 4.24
CA ILE A 209 12.81 -0.58 3.49
C ILE A 209 13.51 0.74 3.13
N VAL A 210 12.73 1.77 2.89
CA VAL A 210 13.20 3.06 2.35
C VAL A 210 13.93 3.92 3.37
N ILE A 211 13.79 3.63 4.68
CA ILE A 211 14.49 4.34 5.75
C ILE A 211 15.89 3.77 6.03
N ASN A 212 16.17 2.56 5.57
CA ASN A 212 17.35 1.81 5.99
C ASN A 212 18.63 2.22 5.23
N THR A 213 18.52 2.75 4.02
CA THR A 213 19.67 3.00 3.15
C THR A 213 20.42 4.32 3.41
N PRO A 214 19.81 5.42 3.91
CA PRO A 214 20.53 6.67 4.09
C PRO A 214 21.69 6.61 5.09
N GLY A 215 21.55 5.85 6.17
CA GLY A 215 22.60 5.76 7.18
C GLY A 215 23.90 5.11 6.68
N PRO A 216 23.86 3.96 6.00
CA PRO A 216 25.06 3.34 5.46
C PRO A 216 25.56 3.95 4.15
N ALA A 217 24.73 4.71 3.42
CA ALA A 217 25.14 5.37 2.18
C ALA A 217 26.02 6.60 2.42
#